data_ca3e69d1463e32440aa969b008cbf1a9
#
_entry.id   ca3e69d1463e32440aa969b008cbf1a9
#
_cell.length_a   1.000
_cell.length_b   1.000
_cell.length_c   1.000
_cell.angle_alpha   90.00
_cell.angle_beta   90.00
_cell.angle_gamma   90.00
#
_symmetry.space_group_name_H-M   'P 1'
#
loop_
_entity.id
_entity.type
_entity.pdbx_description
1 polymer ?
#
loop_
_entity_poly.entity_id
_entity_poly.type
_entity_poly.pdbx_seq_one_letter_code
_entity_poly.pdbx_strand_id
1 'polypeptide(L)' 'MKIKSTLSPHITGIQNLAIETFGSKSKADKWLHTIHPILGATPIAVSETPSGLIEVKKILNAISYGGVV' A
#
# COMPACT_ATOMS: atom_id res chain seq x y z
N MET A 1 -2.38 -26.03 4.93
CA MET A 1 -2.55 -25.45 4.74
C MET A 1 -2.71 -24.55 4.43
N LYS A 2 -2.54 -24.56 4.07
CA LYS A 2 -2.65 -23.81 3.73
C LYS A 2 -3.07 -22.88 3.38
N ILE A 3 -3.32 -22.78 3.32
CA ILE A 3 -3.73 -21.97 2.92
C ILE A 3 -3.77 -20.91 3.07
N LYS A 4 -3.57 -20.72 3.27
CA LYS A 4 -3.72 -19.64 3.44
C LYS A 4 -3.41 -18.72 2.78
N SER A 5 -3.07 -19.00 2.49
CA SER A 5 -2.68 -17.94 1.95
C SER A 5 -3.36 -17.33 0.86
N THR A 6 -4.41 -16.94 0.99
CA THR A 6 -5.12 -16.22 0.00
C THR A 6 -4.52 -14.83 -0.20
N LEU A 7 -3.94 -14.30 0.84
CA LEU A 7 -3.26 -12.99 0.74
C LEU A 7 -1.79 -13.20 0.44
N SER A 8 -1.28 -12.49 -0.55
CA SER A 8 0.14 -12.56 -0.82
C SER A 8 0.92 -11.79 0.25
N PRO A 9 2.17 -12.17 0.49
CA PRO A 9 3.00 -11.42 1.43
C PRO A 9 3.17 -9.96 1.03
N HIS A 10 3.10 -9.68 -0.27
CA HIS A 10 3.20 -8.30 -0.76
C HIS A 10 2.07 -7.44 -0.21
N ILE A 11 0.85 -7.99 -0.24
CA ILE A 11 -0.33 -7.24 0.21
C ILE A 11 -0.25 -6.99 1.71
N THR A 12 0.12 -8.01 2.48
CA THR A 12 0.22 -7.86 3.93
C THR A 12 1.24 -6.79 4.30
N GLY A 13 2.40 -6.80 3.65
CA GLY A 13 3.44 -5.82 3.92
C GLY A 13 3.00 -4.41 3.61
N ILE A 14 2.30 -4.23 2.49
CA ILE A 14 1.82 -2.92 2.09
C ILE A 14 0.74 -2.42 3.05
N GLN A 15 -0.15 -3.29 3.50
CA GLN A 15 -1.17 -2.90 4.46
C GLN A 15 -0.53 -2.39 5.75
N ASN A 16 0.46 -3.10 6.27
CA ASN A 16 1.15 -2.69 7.49
C ASN A 16 1.87 -1.36 7.30
N LEU A 17 2.55 -1.21 6.18
CA LEU A 17 3.26 0.03 5.89
C LEU A 17 2.29 1.20 5.79
N ALA A 18 1.16 1.00 5.15
CA ALA A 18 0.15 2.05 5.02
C ALA A 18 -0.40 2.43 6.39
N ILE A 19 -0.66 1.44 7.24
CA ILE A 19 -1.16 1.72 8.60
C ILE A 19 -0.15 2.57 9.36
N GLU A 20 1.13 2.25 9.25
CA GLU A 20 2.17 3.04 9.90
C GLU A 20 2.24 4.45 9.33
N THR A 21 2.08 4.55 8.02
CA THR A 21 2.18 5.84 7.34
C THR A 21 1.05 6.77 7.74
N PHE A 22 -0.17 6.26 7.78
CA PHE A 22 -1.35 7.09 8.07
C PHE A 22 -1.75 7.07 9.53
N GLY A 23 -1.20 6.16 10.31
CA GLY A 23 -1.47 6.09 11.74
C GLY A 23 -2.81 5.47 12.09
N SER A 24 -3.50 4.89 11.12
CA SER A 24 -4.83 4.32 11.35
C SER A 24 -5.14 3.31 10.26
N LYS A 25 -5.71 2.18 10.66
CA LYS A 25 -6.10 1.16 9.71
C LYS A 25 -7.21 1.68 8.79
N SER A 26 -8.12 2.45 9.34
CA SER A 26 -9.23 3.00 8.57
C SER A 26 -8.74 3.89 7.44
N LYS A 27 -7.83 4.79 7.73
CA LYS A 27 -7.27 5.69 6.72
C LYS A 27 -6.43 4.92 5.71
N ALA A 28 -5.66 3.95 6.19
CA ALA A 28 -4.83 3.13 5.31
C ALA A 28 -5.69 2.35 4.34
N ASP A 29 -6.76 1.73 4.83
CA ASP A 29 -7.65 0.96 3.95
C ASP A 29 -8.28 1.86 2.90
N LYS A 30 -8.72 3.04 3.29
CA LYS A 30 -9.33 3.97 2.35
C LYS A 30 -8.34 4.35 1.27
N TRP A 31 -7.12 4.68 1.64
CA TRP A 31 -6.10 5.05 0.67
C TRP A 31 -5.78 3.89 -0.27
N LEU A 32 -5.62 2.70 0.28
CA LEU A 32 -5.28 1.52 -0.51
C LEU A 32 -6.35 1.17 -1.54
N HIS A 33 -7.60 1.49 -1.25
CA HIS A 33 -8.71 1.15 -2.14
C HIS A 33 -9.24 2.33 -2.95
N THR A 34 -8.52 3.43 -2.96
CA THR A 34 -8.87 4.61 -3.76
C THR A 34 -7.91 4.71 -4.93
N ILE A 35 -8.43 4.98 -6.13
CA ILE A 35 -7.58 5.11 -7.31
C ILE A 35 -6.63 6.28 -7.11
N HIS A 36 -5.33 6.01 -7.27
CA HIS A 36 -4.30 7.01 -7.12
C HIS A 36 -3.95 7.60 -8.48
N PRO A 37 -3.93 8.93 -8.62
CA PRO A 37 -3.69 9.55 -9.94
C PRO A 37 -2.39 9.12 -10.60
N ILE A 38 -1.34 8.99 -9.83
CA ILE A 38 -0.04 8.61 -10.38
C ILE A 38 -0.01 7.16 -10.82
N LEU A 39 -0.70 6.29 -10.06
CA LEU A 39 -0.71 4.87 -10.36
C LEU A 39 -1.74 4.49 -11.43
N GLY A 40 -2.79 5.27 -11.57
CA GLY A 40 -3.87 4.96 -12.49
C GLY A 40 -4.75 3.80 -12.02
N ALA A 41 -4.55 3.36 -10.78
CA ALA A 41 -5.30 2.24 -10.21
C ALA A 41 -5.21 2.35 -8.69
N THR A 42 -5.90 1.45 -7.97
CA THR A 42 -5.78 1.45 -6.52
C THR A 42 -4.40 0.92 -6.12
N PRO A 43 -3.80 1.50 -5.08
CA PRO A 43 -2.51 1.02 -4.62
C PRO A 43 -2.48 -0.47 -4.29
N ILE A 44 -3.58 -1.00 -3.76
CA ILE A 44 -3.61 -2.42 -3.41
C ILE A 44 -3.55 -3.29 -4.66
N ALA A 45 -4.21 -2.89 -5.74
CA ALA A 45 -4.15 -3.63 -7.00
C ALA A 45 -2.76 -3.55 -7.61
N VAL A 46 -2.14 -2.39 -7.58
CA VAL A 46 -0.80 -2.19 -8.12
C VAL A 46 0.22 -3.02 -7.33
N SER A 47 0.00 -3.20 -6.04
CA SER A 47 0.93 -3.93 -5.18
C SER A 47 0.96 -5.42 -5.45
N GLU A 48 0.12 -5.93 -6.32
CA GLU A 48 0.10 -7.35 -6.63
C GLU A 48 1.29 -7.79 -7.48
N THR A 49 1.98 -6.87 -8.11
CA THR A 49 3.19 -7.19 -8.85
C THR A 49 4.41 -6.66 -8.10
N PRO A 50 5.58 -7.30 -8.28
CA PRO A 50 6.79 -6.81 -7.59
C PRO A 50 7.16 -5.37 -7.95
N SER A 51 7.06 -5.00 -9.23
CA SER A 51 7.39 -3.62 -9.60
C SER A 51 6.34 -2.64 -9.09
N GLY A 52 5.07 -3.02 -9.10
CA GLY A 52 4.02 -2.19 -8.55
C GLY A 52 4.18 -2.01 -7.05
N LEU A 53 4.58 -3.06 -6.36
CA LEU A 53 4.83 -2.99 -4.94
C LEU A 53 5.89 -1.94 -4.62
N ILE A 54 6.96 -1.90 -5.40
CA ILE A 54 8.02 -0.92 -5.22
C ILE A 54 7.47 0.49 -5.40
N GLU A 55 6.63 0.70 -6.41
CA GLU A 55 6.05 2.02 -6.65
C GLU A 55 5.16 2.47 -5.49
N VAL A 56 4.34 1.56 -4.97
CA VAL A 56 3.47 1.90 -3.84
C VAL A 56 4.31 2.21 -2.60
N LYS A 57 5.37 1.44 -2.37
CA LYS A 57 6.27 1.71 -1.24
C LYS A 57 6.92 3.09 -1.36
N LYS A 58 7.33 3.46 -2.57
CA LYS A 58 7.91 4.78 -2.79
C LYS A 58 6.92 5.89 -2.44
N ILE A 59 5.67 5.72 -2.84
CA ILE A 59 4.65 6.71 -2.53
C ILE A 59 4.41 6.81 -1.04
N LEU A 60 4.29 5.68 -0.35
CA LEU A 60 4.08 5.69 1.09
C LEU A 60 5.26 6.31 1.83
N ASN A 61 6.47 6.00 1.39
CA ASN A 61 7.66 6.60 1.98
C ASN A 61 7.68 8.11 1.76
N ALA A 62 7.29 8.55 0.57
CA ALA A 62 7.24 9.97 0.28
C ALA A 62 6.22 10.68 1.18
N ILE A 63 5.08 10.05 1.44
CA ILE A 63 4.08 10.61 2.34
C ILE A 63 4.66 10.71 3.75
N SER A 64 5.35 9.66 4.21
CA SER A 64 5.94 9.64 5.55
C SER A 64 7.01 10.71 5.75
N TYR A 65 7.85 10.91 4.75
CA TYR A 65 8.95 11.86 4.86
C TYR A 65 8.65 13.19 4.20
N GLY A 66 8.05 13.12 3.03
CA GLY A 66 7.78 14.32 2.25
C GLY A 66 6.66 15.15 2.80
N GLY A 67 5.76 14.51 3.55
CA GLY A 67 4.65 15.25 4.13
C GLY A 67 5.08 16.30 5.12
N VAL A 68 6.31 16.22 5.59
CA VAL A 68 6.83 17.20 6.53
C VAL A 68 7.42 18.42 5.85
N VAL A 69 7.52 18.35 4.57
CA VAL A 69 8.14 19.43 3.81
C VAL A 69 7.23 20.61 3.62
#